data_3a4371df3506173d79506e698c575fa6
#
_entry.id   3a4371df3506173d79506e698c575fa6
#
_cell.length_a   1.000
_cell.length_b   1.000
_cell.length_c   1.000
_cell.angle_alpha   90.00
_cell.angle_beta   90.00
_cell.angle_gamma   90.00
#
_symmetry.space_group_name_H-M   'P 1'
#
loop_
_entity.id
_entity.type
_entity.pdbx_description
1 polymer ?
#
loop_
_entity_poly.entity_id
_entity_poly.type
_entity_poly.pdbx_seq_one_letter_code
_entity_poly.pdbx_strand_id
1 'polypeptide(L)'
;MADLPDFGGIQFSGTLRPSQEAARSVIVPQLEAGNKRLHIVAPPGSGKTVLGLYVWADLVRKPALVLSPNSAIQAQWAARTSLFDLDGKDEFISTDPKKPGLLTSLTYQSVTMPRKGGEDLDAVALELWAEKLISDEEASNHEEAIAWQKDLLERNKKYYTSRLSTYRKKVRDEYAEHGNALWTLHESAKENLMLLKDAGIGLIILDECHHLMHHWGRILSEVRELFDDPVILGLTATPPDGSSFRESDAERYDEFFGPVDYSVPVPALVRDSNLAPYQDLCYFVRPASHELQYIAGVDEEFDQLLTELRTPTHDGKMNRTPSLDLWVRDELAQRKSPTGDSLSWVDYERKFSAFATDARRFLRMNRLPLPSGVPDFHFDPNDQSFTRMSVLRNVLSRYVRHGLRRSKSSDDHALSESVVARLRMLGIQITETGSRPCASPVGRVMAYASAKIEAVNEIINVEMQTLGPDIRAVIVTDFEKTSATTLVEGVLDDEAGGAISVLRTLVHHPAGDYLDPILMTGSTVLVDDDL
;
A
#
# COMPACT_ATOMS: atom_id res chain seq x y z
N MET A 1 39.68 1.57 -9.10
CA MET A 1 39.30 1.61 -7.69
C MET A 1 39.70 2.98 -7.17
N ALA A 2 38.80 3.78 -6.66
CA ALA A 2 39.20 4.92 -5.85
C ALA A 2 39.69 4.32 -4.51
N ASP A 3 40.97 4.50 -4.20
CA ASP A 3 41.49 4.12 -2.88
C ASP A 3 40.80 4.99 -1.84
N LEU A 4 39.86 4.39 -1.10
CA LEU A 4 39.22 5.09 0.01
C LEU A 4 40.28 5.30 1.11
N PRO A 5 40.27 6.48 1.78
CA PRO A 5 41.21 6.76 2.84
C PRO A 5 40.97 5.87 4.04
N ASP A 6 42.01 5.75 4.89
CA ASP A 6 41.91 5.10 6.19
C ASP A 6 40.87 5.78 7.10
N PHE A 7 40.24 4.99 7.98
CA PHE A 7 39.27 5.44 8.99
C PHE A 7 39.88 6.21 10.15
N GLY A 8 41.20 6.37 10.18
CA GLY A 8 41.89 7.12 11.22
C GLY A 8 41.32 8.53 11.41
N GLY A 9 41.14 8.96 12.67
CA GLY A 9 40.66 10.29 13.03
C GLY A 9 39.14 10.51 12.98
N ILE A 10 38.36 9.64 12.31
CA ILE A 10 36.89 9.76 12.30
C ILE A 10 36.33 9.33 13.66
N GLN A 11 35.60 10.21 14.33
CA GLN A 11 34.97 9.96 15.62
C GLN A 11 33.79 10.88 15.92
N PHE A 12 32.90 10.46 16.81
CA PHE A 12 31.80 11.28 17.27
C PHE A 12 32.28 12.44 18.15
N SER A 13 31.90 13.67 17.80
CA SER A 13 32.32 14.89 18.52
C SER A 13 31.37 15.29 19.65
N GLY A 14 30.23 14.61 19.79
CA GLY A 14 29.16 14.95 20.73
C GLY A 14 29.10 14.01 21.95
N THR A 15 27.95 14.08 22.62
CA THR A 15 27.60 13.17 23.71
C THR A 15 26.33 12.41 23.31
N LEU A 16 26.35 11.09 23.47
CA LEU A 16 25.17 10.26 23.22
C LEU A 16 24.08 10.59 24.25
N ARG A 17 22.82 10.62 23.78
CA ARG A 17 21.66 10.72 24.67
C ARG A 17 21.53 9.45 25.51
N PRO A 18 20.85 9.49 26.68
CA PRO A 18 20.68 8.29 27.51
C PRO A 18 20.13 7.07 26.78
N SER A 19 19.16 7.28 25.88
CA SER A 19 18.57 6.22 25.05
C SER A 19 19.55 5.65 24.02
N GLN A 20 20.45 6.48 23.47
CA GLN A 20 21.48 6.06 22.52
C GLN A 20 22.61 5.32 23.26
N GLU A 21 22.98 5.75 24.46
CA GLU A 21 23.97 5.06 25.30
C GLU A 21 23.43 3.68 25.76
N ALA A 22 22.14 3.59 26.09
CA ALA A 22 21.51 2.32 26.39
C ALA A 22 21.51 1.38 25.17
N ALA A 23 21.22 1.89 23.96
CA ALA A 23 21.34 1.10 22.72
C ALA A 23 22.79 0.67 22.47
N ARG A 24 23.76 1.57 22.63
CA ARG A 24 25.18 1.27 22.52
C ARG A 24 25.60 0.11 23.46
N SER A 25 25.14 0.12 24.72
CA SER A 25 25.45 -0.91 25.70
C SER A 25 24.98 -2.31 25.30
N VAL A 26 23.97 -2.40 24.40
CA VAL A 26 23.51 -3.66 23.79
C VAL A 26 24.28 -3.97 22.51
N ILE A 27 24.53 -2.97 21.67
CA ILE A 27 25.21 -3.14 20.37
C ILE A 27 26.66 -3.62 20.54
N VAL A 28 27.42 -3.03 21.45
CA VAL A 28 28.87 -3.34 21.63
C VAL A 28 29.12 -4.82 21.94
N PRO A 29 28.47 -5.44 22.93
CA PRO A 29 28.65 -6.87 23.20
C PRO A 29 28.23 -7.78 22.04
N GLN A 30 27.22 -7.39 21.28
CA GLN A 30 26.78 -8.14 20.09
C GLN A 30 27.86 -8.14 19.00
N LEU A 31 28.44 -6.99 18.71
CA LEU A 31 29.55 -6.87 17.75
C LEU A 31 30.81 -7.62 18.22
N GLU A 32 31.15 -7.54 19.51
CA GLU A 32 32.29 -8.26 20.12
C GLU A 32 32.07 -9.79 20.05
N ALA A 33 30.83 -10.26 20.17
CA ALA A 33 30.46 -11.66 20.00
C ALA A 33 30.48 -12.11 18.53
N GLY A 34 30.75 -11.20 17.58
CA GLY A 34 30.76 -11.47 16.15
C GLY A 34 29.38 -11.48 15.50
N ASN A 35 28.33 -11.03 16.19
CA ASN A 35 27.03 -10.86 15.61
C ASN A 35 27.06 -9.72 14.58
N LYS A 36 26.62 -10.00 13.38
CA LYS A 36 26.59 -9.06 12.26
C LYS A 36 25.19 -8.55 11.93
N ARG A 37 24.20 -8.86 12.74
CA ARG A 37 22.82 -8.41 12.58
C ARG A 37 22.40 -7.66 13.83
N LEU A 38 22.01 -6.42 13.66
CA LEU A 38 21.59 -5.54 14.75
C LEU A 38 20.23 -4.95 14.38
N HIS A 39 19.26 -5.09 15.26
CA HIS A 39 17.89 -4.62 15.04
C HIS A 39 17.44 -3.71 16.19
N ILE A 40 17.34 -2.42 15.91
CA ILE A 40 17.01 -1.39 16.89
C ILE A 40 15.66 -0.76 16.55
N VAL A 41 14.73 -0.84 17.47
CA VAL A 41 13.43 -0.16 17.40
C VAL A 41 13.53 1.15 18.18
N ALA A 42 13.32 2.26 17.47
CA ALA A 42 13.44 3.57 18.08
C ALA A 42 12.46 4.57 17.43
N PRO A 43 11.60 5.25 18.21
CA PRO A 43 10.58 6.16 17.68
C PRO A 43 11.23 7.39 17.00
N PRO A 44 10.47 8.15 16.19
CA PRO A 44 10.91 9.44 15.67
C PRO A 44 11.40 10.35 16.80
N GLY A 45 12.44 11.15 16.55
CA GLY A 45 13.03 12.04 17.58
C GLY A 45 14.01 11.37 18.55
N SER A 46 14.11 10.03 18.59
CA SER A 46 15.06 9.30 19.44
C SER A 46 16.54 9.49 19.04
N GLY A 47 16.81 10.02 17.84
CA GLY A 47 18.16 10.21 17.33
C GLY A 47 18.74 8.99 16.62
N LYS A 48 17.92 8.17 15.95
CA LYS A 48 18.32 7.00 15.14
C LYS A 48 19.50 7.26 14.23
N THR A 49 19.46 8.40 13.50
CA THR A 49 20.51 8.80 12.54
C THR A 49 21.87 8.95 13.25
N VAL A 50 21.91 9.62 14.40
CA VAL A 50 23.15 9.82 15.17
C VAL A 50 23.66 8.48 15.71
N LEU A 51 22.77 7.62 16.19
CA LEU A 51 23.15 6.26 16.66
C LEU A 51 23.76 5.44 15.51
N GLY A 52 23.13 5.44 14.34
CA GLY A 52 23.65 4.70 13.17
C GLY A 52 25.00 5.23 12.70
N LEU A 53 25.19 6.56 12.67
CA LEU A 53 26.49 7.17 12.35
C LEU A 53 27.54 6.89 13.43
N TYR A 54 27.14 6.81 14.69
CA TYR A 54 28.03 6.39 15.78
C TYR A 54 28.49 4.94 15.58
N VAL A 55 27.60 4.04 15.23
CA VAL A 55 27.96 2.64 14.90
C VAL A 55 28.94 2.60 13.72
N TRP A 56 28.75 3.44 12.71
CA TRP A 56 29.67 3.55 11.57
C TRP A 56 31.05 4.07 11.99
N ALA A 57 31.11 5.23 12.65
CA ALA A 57 32.35 5.97 12.92
C ALA A 57 33.21 5.36 14.03
N ASP A 58 32.57 4.92 15.13
CA ASP A 58 33.24 4.55 16.36
C ASP A 58 33.31 3.02 16.59
N LEU A 59 32.32 2.25 16.09
CA LEU A 59 32.23 0.82 16.36
C LEU A 59 32.71 -0.05 15.20
N VAL A 60 32.08 0.08 14.01
CA VAL A 60 32.39 -0.80 12.86
C VAL A 60 33.61 -0.32 12.08
N ARG A 61 33.75 0.98 11.88
CA ARG A 61 34.92 1.64 11.25
C ARG A 61 35.25 1.05 9.86
N LYS A 62 34.24 0.89 9.00
CA LYS A 62 34.34 0.40 7.62
C LYS A 62 33.49 1.26 6.71
N PRO A 63 33.78 1.26 5.38
CA PRO A 63 32.89 1.92 4.44
C PRO A 63 31.46 1.44 4.63
N ALA A 64 30.52 2.39 4.68
CA ALA A 64 29.11 2.11 4.97
C ALA A 64 28.17 2.55 3.85
N LEU A 65 27.15 1.72 3.63
CA LEU A 65 25.98 2.03 2.81
C LEU A 65 24.79 2.32 3.73
N VAL A 66 24.23 3.51 3.62
CA VAL A 66 22.95 3.85 4.26
C VAL A 66 21.85 3.81 3.21
N LEU A 67 20.79 3.05 3.46
CA LEU A 67 19.62 2.99 2.61
C LEU A 67 18.40 3.61 3.31
N SER A 68 17.77 4.55 2.63
CA SER A 68 16.65 5.35 3.14
C SER A 68 15.44 5.28 2.21
N PRO A 69 14.21 5.47 2.72
CA PRO A 69 13.00 5.36 1.90
C PRO A 69 12.83 6.49 0.88
N ASN A 70 13.42 7.65 1.11
CA ASN A 70 13.31 8.81 0.22
C ASN A 70 14.56 9.70 0.25
N SER A 71 14.65 10.64 -0.70
CA SER A 71 15.80 11.53 -0.87
C SER A 71 15.97 12.55 0.27
N ALA A 72 14.91 12.95 0.95
CA ALA A 72 15.01 13.86 2.08
C ALA A 72 15.74 13.21 3.26
N ILE A 73 15.40 11.97 3.59
CA ILE A 73 16.06 11.20 4.64
C ILE A 73 17.49 10.86 4.21
N GLN A 74 17.72 10.50 2.94
CA GLN A 74 19.05 10.31 2.36
C GLN A 74 19.95 11.53 2.62
N ALA A 75 19.47 12.72 2.27
CA ALA A 75 20.21 13.97 2.48
C ALA A 75 20.45 14.25 3.99
N GLN A 76 19.49 13.94 4.84
CA GLN A 76 19.62 14.07 6.29
C GLN A 76 20.76 13.22 6.86
N TRP A 77 20.94 11.98 6.39
CA TRP A 77 22.04 11.12 6.82
C TRP A 77 23.40 11.73 6.46
N ALA A 78 23.55 12.20 5.23
CA ALA A 78 24.78 12.86 4.81
C ALA A 78 25.04 14.16 5.59
N ALA A 79 24.03 14.99 5.79
CA ALA A 79 24.19 16.26 6.53
C ALA A 79 24.54 16.05 8.01
N ARG A 80 24.04 14.98 8.64
CA ARG A 80 24.31 14.70 10.06
C ARG A 80 25.73 14.23 10.35
N THR A 81 26.54 13.90 9.35
CA THR A 81 27.98 13.64 9.52
C THR A 81 28.72 14.87 10.05
N SER A 82 28.17 16.08 9.89
CA SER A 82 28.69 17.31 10.50
C SER A 82 28.77 17.30 12.05
N LEU A 83 28.14 16.33 12.70
CA LEU A 83 28.26 16.09 14.15
C LEU A 83 29.47 15.24 14.54
N PHE A 84 30.27 14.83 13.55
CA PHE A 84 31.45 13.98 13.71
C PHE A 84 32.70 14.75 13.27
N ASP A 85 33.82 14.45 13.90
CA ASP A 85 35.10 14.83 13.35
C ASP A 85 35.45 13.84 12.24
N LEU A 86 35.50 14.33 11.00
CA LEU A 86 35.79 13.53 9.82
C LEU A 86 37.28 13.55 9.44
N ASP A 87 38.14 14.26 10.23
CA ASP A 87 39.57 14.37 9.99
C ASP A 87 39.89 14.85 8.53
N GLY A 88 39.12 15.83 8.05
CA GLY A 88 39.27 16.37 6.70
C GLY A 88 38.79 15.46 5.55
N LYS A 89 38.04 14.40 5.86
CA LYS A 89 37.55 13.42 4.87
C LYS A 89 36.10 13.66 4.42
N ASP A 90 35.62 14.92 4.51
CA ASP A 90 34.24 15.29 4.13
C ASP A 90 33.90 14.93 2.69
N GLU A 91 34.84 14.97 1.78
CA GLU A 91 34.68 14.62 0.37
C GLU A 91 34.33 13.14 0.14
N PHE A 92 34.56 12.28 1.13
CA PHE A 92 34.22 10.85 1.09
C PHE A 92 32.84 10.54 1.70
N ILE A 93 32.03 11.56 1.99
CA ILE A 93 30.61 11.44 2.29
C ILE A 93 29.83 11.63 0.97
N SER A 94 29.19 10.57 0.52
CA SER A 94 28.56 10.56 -0.82
C SER A 94 27.06 10.31 -0.75
N THR A 95 26.34 10.93 -1.69
CA THR A 95 24.94 10.61 -2.02
C THR A 95 24.79 10.14 -3.47
N ASP A 96 25.92 9.96 -4.17
CA ASP A 96 25.97 9.51 -5.56
C ASP A 96 26.45 8.04 -5.61
N PRO A 97 25.61 7.11 -6.08
CA PRO A 97 25.96 5.69 -6.16
C PRO A 97 27.16 5.43 -7.10
N LYS A 98 27.46 6.36 -8.02
CA LYS A 98 28.60 6.25 -8.94
C LYS A 98 29.93 6.67 -8.32
N LYS A 99 29.88 7.28 -7.15
CA LYS A 99 31.05 7.71 -6.37
C LYS A 99 30.92 7.26 -4.92
N PRO A 100 30.99 5.96 -4.64
CA PRO A 100 30.94 5.46 -3.28
C PRO A 100 32.08 6.04 -2.43
N GLY A 101 31.78 6.40 -1.18
CA GLY A 101 32.72 6.96 -0.23
C GLY A 101 32.82 6.14 1.06
N LEU A 102 33.42 6.73 2.09
CA LEU A 102 33.46 6.12 3.44
C LEU A 102 32.06 5.99 4.04
N LEU A 103 31.18 6.93 3.74
CA LEU A 103 29.72 6.82 3.95
C LEU A 103 29.01 7.14 2.65
N THR A 104 28.22 6.21 2.16
CA THR A 104 27.38 6.41 0.98
C THR A 104 25.92 6.30 1.38
N SER A 105 25.20 7.43 1.35
CA SER A 105 23.78 7.48 1.68
C SER A 105 22.96 7.49 0.39
N LEU A 106 22.10 6.48 0.20
CA LEU A 106 21.27 6.29 -1.00
C LEU A 106 19.81 6.03 -0.61
N THR A 107 18.92 6.15 -1.59
CA THR A 107 17.55 5.63 -1.44
C THR A 107 17.53 4.13 -1.76
N TYR A 108 16.57 3.40 -1.18
CA TYR A 108 16.34 1.99 -1.54
C TYR A 108 16.22 1.79 -3.05
N GLN A 109 15.53 2.69 -3.74
CA GLN A 109 15.34 2.60 -5.18
C GLN A 109 16.64 2.64 -5.98
N SER A 110 17.68 3.29 -5.49
CA SER A 110 18.97 3.39 -6.18
C SER A 110 19.64 2.04 -6.41
N VAL A 111 19.37 1.07 -5.55
CA VAL A 111 19.95 -0.28 -5.58
C VAL A 111 18.91 -1.39 -5.82
N THR A 112 17.62 -1.06 -5.79
CA THR A 112 16.53 -2.03 -5.94
C THR A 112 15.58 -1.70 -7.08
N MET A 113 15.93 -0.73 -7.95
CA MET A 113 15.08 -0.38 -9.09
C MET A 113 14.80 -1.60 -9.96
N PRO A 114 13.53 -1.99 -10.13
CA PRO A 114 13.20 -3.14 -10.95
C PRO A 114 13.30 -2.82 -12.45
N ARG A 115 13.66 -3.81 -13.25
CA ARG A 115 13.56 -3.72 -14.70
C ARG A 115 12.10 -3.51 -15.13
N LYS A 116 11.88 -2.58 -16.06
CA LYS A 116 10.53 -2.17 -16.47
C LYS A 116 9.90 -3.12 -17.51
N GLY A 117 10.70 -3.86 -18.26
CA GLY A 117 10.30 -4.76 -19.34
C GLY A 117 11.54 -5.42 -19.95
N GLY A 118 11.34 -6.11 -21.06
CA GLY A 118 12.33 -6.87 -21.83
C GLY A 118 11.60 -8.06 -22.46
N GLU A 119 12.04 -8.52 -23.64
CA GLU A 119 11.36 -9.58 -24.38
C GLU A 119 11.17 -10.85 -23.54
N ASP A 120 12.17 -11.21 -22.75
CA ASP A 120 12.16 -12.36 -21.84
C ASP A 120 11.14 -12.19 -20.70
N LEU A 121 11.13 -11.03 -20.01
CA LEU A 121 10.18 -10.73 -18.95
C LEU A 121 8.74 -10.62 -19.48
N ASP A 122 8.58 -10.02 -20.65
CA ASP A 122 7.27 -9.82 -21.28
C ASP A 122 6.67 -11.15 -21.73
N ALA A 123 7.47 -12.04 -22.31
CA ALA A 123 7.02 -13.37 -22.71
C ALA A 123 6.47 -14.16 -21.51
N VAL A 124 7.22 -14.24 -20.42
CA VAL A 124 6.77 -14.93 -19.20
C VAL A 124 5.55 -14.26 -18.58
N ALA A 125 5.51 -12.93 -18.57
CA ALA A 125 4.37 -12.18 -18.01
C ALA A 125 3.09 -12.36 -18.84
N LEU A 126 3.18 -12.44 -20.16
CA LEU A 126 2.04 -12.72 -21.05
C LEU A 126 1.56 -14.15 -20.89
N GLU A 127 2.47 -15.10 -20.73
CA GLU A 127 2.13 -16.51 -20.46
C GLU A 127 1.36 -16.64 -19.13
N LEU A 128 1.91 -16.09 -18.05
CA LEU A 128 1.25 -16.10 -16.73
C LEU A 128 -0.12 -15.41 -16.77
N TRP A 129 -0.26 -14.37 -17.62
CA TRP A 129 -1.56 -13.71 -17.81
C TRP A 129 -2.52 -14.60 -18.60
N ALA A 130 -2.06 -15.31 -19.63
CA ALA A 130 -2.88 -16.27 -20.38
C ALA A 130 -3.38 -17.41 -19.49
N GLU A 131 -2.52 -18.00 -18.68
CA GLU A 131 -2.90 -19.01 -17.69
C GLU A 131 -3.97 -18.48 -16.72
N LYS A 132 -3.82 -17.23 -16.29
CA LYS A 132 -4.80 -16.60 -15.40
C LYS A 132 -6.14 -16.36 -16.09
N LEU A 133 -6.17 -15.96 -17.36
CA LEU A 133 -7.40 -15.83 -18.12
C LEU A 133 -8.14 -17.17 -18.24
N ILE A 134 -7.43 -18.26 -18.46
CA ILE A 134 -8.01 -19.60 -18.50
C ILE A 134 -8.53 -20.01 -17.11
N SER A 135 -7.74 -19.77 -16.07
CA SER A 135 -8.14 -20.05 -14.68
C SER A 135 -9.36 -19.25 -14.22
N ASP A 136 -9.52 -18.04 -14.71
CA ASP A 136 -10.65 -17.14 -14.38
C ASP A 136 -11.86 -17.31 -15.32
N GLU A 137 -11.81 -18.27 -16.24
CA GLU A 137 -12.87 -18.55 -17.23
C GLU A 137 -13.11 -17.45 -18.27
N GLU A 138 -12.15 -16.55 -18.45
CA GLU A 138 -12.21 -15.50 -19.48
C GLU A 138 -11.78 -16.04 -20.85
N ALA A 139 -11.03 -17.15 -20.86
CA ALA A 139 -10.64 -17.89 -22.05
C ALA A 139 -10.76 -19.42 -21.80
N SER A 140 -11.13 -20.17 -22.83
CA SER A 140 -11.30 -21.62 -22.74
C SER A 140 -9.98 -22.38 -22.92
N ASN A 141 -9.01 -21.76 -23.58
CA ASN A 141 -7.70 -22.35 -23.89
C ASN A 141 -6.67 -21.23 -24.14
N HIS A 142 -5.41 -21.64 -24.33
CA HIS A 142 -4.28 -20.73 -24.50
C HIS A 142 -4.39 -19.86 -25.77
N GLU A 143 -4.86 -20.41 -26.86
CA GLU A 143 -5.04 -19.68 -28.14
C GLU A 143 -6.07 -18.55 -27.99
N GLU A 144 -7.20 -18.85 -27.33
CA GLU A 144 -8.22 -17.86 -27.02
C GLU A 144 -7.70 -16.78 -26.05
N ALA A 145 -6.90 -17.15 -25.06
CA ALA A 145 -6.27 -16.21 -24.13
C ALA A 145 -5.33 -15.23 -24.83
N ILE A 146 -4.52 -15.71 -25.77
CA ILE A 146 -3.65 -14.85 -26.59
C ILE A 146 -4.49 -13.93 -27.50
N ALA A 147 -5.55 -14.45 -28.11
CA ALA A 147 -6.44 -13.65 -28.95
C ALA A 147 -7.11 -12.54 -28.12
N TRP A 148 -7.55 -12.86 -26.90
CA TRP A 148 -8.11 -11.91 -25.95
C TRP A 148 -7.11 -10.80 -25.56
N GLN A 149 -5.84 -11.16 -25.31
CA GLN A 149 -4.79 -10.18 -25.00
C GLN A 149 -4.53 -9.23 -26.18
N LYS A 150 -4.53 -9.74 -27.42
CA LYS A 150 -4.35 -8.94 -28.63
C LYS A 150 -5.51 -7.99 -28.87
N ASP A 151 -6.76 -8.47 -28.74
CA ASP A 151 -7.97 -7.64 -28.85
C ASP A 151 -7.94 -6.51 -27.80
N LEU A 152 -7.54 -6.82 -26.57
CA LEU A 152 -7.43 -5.82 -25.52
C LEU A 152 -6.36 -4.77 -25.83
N LEU A 153 -5.23 -5.16 -26.41
CA LEU A 153 -4.16 -4.23 -26.80
C LEU A 153 -4.66 -3.22 -27.85
N GLU A 154 -5.50 -3.65 -28.79
CA GLU A 154 -6.10 -2.81 -29.83
C GLU A 154 -7.20 -1.92 -29.25
N ARG A 155 -8.11 -2.49 -28.48
CA ARG A 155 -9.31 -1.85 -27.96
C ARG A 155 -9.05 -0.92 -26.77
N ASN A 156 -8.12 -1.29 -25.86
CA ASN A 156 -7.82 -0.56 -24.63
C ASN A 156 -6.35 -0.70 -24.21
N LYS A 157 -5.46 -0.05 -24.97
CA LYS A 157 -4.01 -0.07 -24.75
C LYS A 157 -3.61 0.34 -23.33
N LYS A 158 -4.31 1.31 -22.72
CA LYS A 158 -3.99 1.78 -21.36
C LYS A 158 -4.22 0.66 -20.33
N TYR A 159 -5.34 -0.04 -20.43
CA TYR A 159 -5.65 -1.16 -19.55
C TYR A 159 -4.69 -2.34 -19.80
N TYR A 160 -4.43 -2.69 -21.05
CA TYR A 160 -3.45 -3.71 -21.41
C TYR A 160 -2.08 -3.45 -20.76
N THR A 161 -1.54 -2.23 -20.93
CA THR A 161 -0.24 -1.85 -20.36
C THR A 161 -0.24 -1.95 -18.83
N SER A 162 -1.33 -1.53 -18.18
CA SER A 162 -1.48 -1.65 -16.73
C SER A 162 -1.50 -3.12 -16.28
N ARG A 163 -2.21 -3.98 -16.99
CA ARG A 163 -2.27 -5.43 -16.70
C ARG A 163 -0.93 -6.11 -16.92
N LEU A 164 -0.27 -5.86 -18.05
CA LEU A 164 1.06 -6.39 -18.33
C LEU A 164 2.07 -5.96 -17.25
N SER A 165 2.03 -4.71 -16.81
CA SER A 165 2.85 -4.24 -15.69
C SER A 165 2.60 -5.03 -14.40
N THR A 166 1.34 -5.40 -14.12
CA THR A 166 0.97 -6.23 -12.96
C THR A 166 1.58 -7.63 -13.06
N TYR A 167 1.54 -8.25 -14.24
CA TYR A 167 2.11 -9.59 -14.44
C TYR A 167 3.64 -9.56 -14.46
N ARG A 168 4.28 -8.54 -15.05
CA ARG A 168 5.72 -8.31 -14.92
C ARG A 168 6.16 -8.23 -13.45
N LYS A 169 5.35 -7.57 -12.60
CA LYS A 169 5.62 -7.54 -11.15
C LYS A 169 5.54 -8.93 -10.55
N LYS A 170 4.51 -9.72 -10.85
CA LYS A 170 4.36 -11.09 -10.34
C LYS A 170 5.55 -11.98 -10.74
N VAL A 171 5.96 -11.93 -12.01
CA VAL A 171 7.13 -12.68 -12.50
C VAL A 171 8.39 -12.28 -11.73
N ARG A 172 8.63 -10.98 -11.55
CA ARG A 172 9.78 -10.53 -10.76
C ARG A 172 9.71 -11.01 -9.30
N ASP A 173 8.54 -10.96 -8.70
CA ASP A 173 8.35 -11.44 -7.33
C ASP A 173 8.64 -12.94 -7.22
N GLU A 174 8.22 -13.74 -8.19
CA GLU A 174 8.47 -15.18 -8.27
C GLU A 174 9.95 -15.49 -8.49
N TYR A 175 10.61 -14.82 -9.43
CA TYR A 175 12.05 -14.99 -9.65
C TYR A 175 12.87 -14.61 -8.42
N ALA A 176 12.47 -13.54 -7.72
CA ALA A 176 13.11 -13.14 -6.47
C ALA A 176 12.87 -14.16 -5.33
N GLU A 177 11.74 -14.84 -5.31
CA GLU A 177 11.48 -15.95 -4.36
C GLU A 177 12.38 -17.15 -4.58
N HIS A 178 12.80 -17.38 -5.82
CA HIS A 178 13.64 -18.54 -6.18
C HIS A 178 15.15 -18.21 -6.21
N GLY A 179 15.60 -17.13 -5.54
CA GLY A 179 17.02 -16.79 -5.44
C GLY A 179 17.60 -16.16 -6.71
N ASN A 180 16.79 -15.46 -7.48
CA ASN A 180 17.20 -14.72 -8.67
C ASN A 180 16.77 -13.24 -8.59
N ALA A 181 16.85 -12.64 -7.41
CA ALA A 181 16.37 -11.28 -7.21
C ALA A 181 17.21 -10.25 -7.98
N LEU A 182 18.51 -10.45 -8.09
CA LEU A 182 19.39 -9.56 -8.88
C LEU A 182 19.03 -9.55 -10.38
N TRP A 183 18.52 -10.65 -10.92
CA TRP A 183 18.03 -10.69 -12.31
C TRP A 183 16.86 -9.73 -12.52
N THR A 184 16.06 -9.49 -11.50
CA THR A 184 14.86 -8.64 -11.57
C THR A 184 15.20 -7.15 -11.59
N LEU A 185 16.46 -6.76 -11.36
CA LEU A 185 16.91 -5.39 -11.28
C LEU A 185 17.14 -4.76 -12.65
N HIS A 186 16.96 -3.44 -12.70
CA HIS A 186 17.40 -2.60 -13.80
C HIS A 186 18.93 -2.55 -13.85
N GLU A 187 19.49 -2.42 -15.05
CA GLU A 187 20.96 -2.43 -15.22
C GLU A 187 21.67 -1.36 -14.39
N SER A 188 21.09 -0.15 -14.29
CA SER A 188 21.66 0.90 -13.43
C SER A 188 21.74 0.55 -11.95
N ALA A 189 20.78 -0.25 -11.43
CA ALA A 189 20.84 -0.71 -10.04
C ALA A 189 21.93 -1.77 -9.86
N LYS A 190 22.09 -2.67 -10.83
CA LYS A 190 23.19 -3.65 -10.83
C LYS A 190 24.56 -2.98 -10.88
N GLU A 191 24.73 -1.98 -11.77
CA GLU A 191 25.96 -1.19 -11.86
C GLU A 191 26.28 -0.51 -10.53
N ASN A 192 25.29 0.12 -9.89
CA ASN A 192 25.46 0.75 -8.58
C ASN A 192 25.90 -0.25 -7.53
N LEU A 193 25.28 -1.45 -7.48
CA LEU A 193 25.65 -2.50 -6.55
C LEU A 193 27.09 -2.99 -6.76
N MET A 194 27.56 -3.11 -8.00
CA MET A 194 28.93 -3.50 -8.28
C MET A 194 29.94 -2.44 -7.85
N LEU A 195 29.64 -1.14 -8.05
CA LEU A 195 30.49 -0.05 -7.59
C LEU A 195 30.59 -0.01 -6.05
N LEU A 196 29.45 -0.26 -5.37
CA LEU A 196 29.42 -0.35 -3.90
C LEU A 196 30.20 -1.57 -3.39
N LYS A 197 30.13 -2.71 -4.08
CA LYS A 197 30.95 -3.89 -3.76
C LYS A 197 32.43 -3.57 -3.87
N ASP A 198 32.85 -2.93 -4.95
CA ASP A 198 34.25 -2.57 -5.19
C ASP A 198 34.76 -1.53 -4.16
N ALA A 199 33.87 -0.75 -3.57
CA ALA A 199 34.18 0.17 -2.47
C ALA A 199 34.38 -0.53 -1.12
N GLY A 200 34.14 -1.85 -1.02
CA GLY A 200 34.39 -2.63 0.19
C GLY A 200 33.43 -2.33 1.34
N ILE A 201 32.14 -2.18 1.04
CA ILE A 201 31.11 -1.91 2.06
C ILE A 201 31.14 -2.98 3.17
N GLY A 202 31.43 -2.56 4.39
CA GLY A 202 31.47 -3.43 5.56
C GLY A 202 30.36 -3.18 6.59
N LEU A 203 29.52 -2.15 6.35
CA LEU A 203 28.34 -1.85 7.15
C LEU A 203 27.19 -1.42 6.23
N ILE A 204 26.02 -2.01 6.43
CA ILE A 204 24.78 -1.58 5.78
C ILE A 204 23.81 -1.10 6.85
N ILE A 205 23.40 0.16 6.77
CA ILE A 205 22.40 0.75 7.66
C ILE A 205 21.09 0.87 6.88
N LEU A 206 20.04 0.28 7.40
CA LEU A 206 18.71 0.24 6.79
C LEU A 206 17.77 1.10 7.63
N ASP A 207 17.52 2.34 7.17
CA ASP A 207 16.62 3.25 7.86
C ASP A 207 15.16 3.01 7.44
N GLU A 208 14.26 3.05 8.43
CA GLU A 208 12.85 2.65 8.29
C GLU A 208 12.72 1.25 7.68
N CYS A 209 13.46 0.29 8.24
CA CYS A 209 13.62 -1.05 7.68
C CYS A 209 12.31 -1.87 7.61
N HIS A 210 11.23 -1.44 8.25
CA HIS A 210 9.90 -2.02 8.08
C HIS A 210 9.38 -1.93 6.63
N HIS A 211 9.91 -1.03 5.80
CA HIS A 211 9.61 -0.99 4.36
C HIS A 211 10.17 -2.18 3.56
N LEU A 212 11.05 -2.99 4.16
CA LEU A 212 11.71 -4.12 3.49
C LEU A 212 10.87 -5.41 3.37
N MET A 213 9.60 -5.35 3.73
CA MET A 213 8.71 -6.51 3.81
C MET A 213 8.42 -7.21 2.48
N HIS A 214 8.72 -6.59 1.34
CA HIS A 214 8.34 -7.12 0.03
C HIS A 214 9.56 -7.35 -0.88
N HIS A 215 9.48 -6.88 -2.12
CA HIS A 215 10.51 -7.03 -3.14
C HIS A 215 11.91 -6.60 -2.67
N TRP A 216 12.02 -5.52 -1.88
CA TRP A 216 13.29 -5.02 -1.41
C TRP A 216 14.02 -5.99 -0.46
N GLY A 217 13.30 -6.65 0.43
CA GLY A 217 13.89 -7.63 1.35
C GLY A 217 14.55 -8.79 0.62
N ARG A 218 13.94 -9.25 -0.47
CA ARG A 218 14.48 -10.33 -1.30
C ARG A 218 15.77 -9.92 -1.99
N ILE A 219 15.78 -8.72 -2.58
CA ILE A 219 16.98 -8.17 -3.23
C ILE A 219 18.09 -7.99 -2.20
N LEU A 220 17.82 -7.43 -1.04
CA LEU A 220 18.83 -7.16 -0.02
C LEU A 220 19.42 -8.43 0.60
N SER A 221 18.66 -9.53 0.63
CA SER A 221 19.21 -10.83 1.02
C SER A 221 20.31 -11.30 0.07
N GLU A 222 20.10 -11.19 -1.27
CA GLU A 222 21.13 -11.50 -2.26
C GLU A 222 22.25 -10.44 -2.30
N VAL A 223 21.91 -9.17 -2.07
CA VAL A 223 22.90 -8.07 -1.96
C VAL A 223 23.85 -8.30 -0.79
N ARG A 224 23.36 -8.84 0.32
CA ARG A 224 24.22 -9.19 1.46
C ARG A 224 25.27 -10.22 1.06
N GLU A 225 24.92 -11.21 0.27
CA GLU A 225 25.87 -12.21 -0.24
C GLU A 225 26.88 -11.61 -1.23
N LEU A 226 26.47 -10.56 -1.94
CA LEU A 226 27.32 -9.83 -2.87
C LEU A 226 28.43 -9.06 -2.14
N PHE A 227 28.16 -8.50 -0.96
CA PHE A 227 29.12 -7.85 -0.10
C PHE A 227 29.73 -8.87 0.88
N ASP A 228 30.99 -8.81 1.13
CA ASP A 228 31.75 -9.78 1.92
C ASP A 228 31.31 -9.80 3.41
N ASP A 229 30.10 -10.31 3.65
CA ASP A 229 29.42 -10.49 4.93
C ASP A 229 29.44 -9.21 5.82
N PRO A 230 28.80 -8.12 5.39
CA PRO A 230 28.81 -6.85 6.12
C PRO A 230 28.00 -6.93 7.41
N VAL A 231 28.27 -6.03 8.34
CA VAL A 231 27.37 -5.76 9.47
C VAL A 231 26.09 -5.12 8.94
N ILE A 232 24.93 -5.57 9.40
CA ILE A 232 23.62 -5.03 9.07
C ILE A 232 23.03 -4.38 10.31
N LEU A 233 22.68 -3.11 10.21
CA LEU A 233 21.96 -2.36 11.24
C LEU A 233 20.59 -1.95 10.73
N GLY A 234 19.55 -2.60 11.23
CA GLY A 234 18.14 -2.23 10.99
C GLY A 234 17.67 -1.20 12.01
N LEU A 235 17.15 -0.08 11.51
CA LEU A 235 16.57 0.99 12.32
C LEU A 235 15.11 1.21 11.91
N THR A 236 14.18 1.14 12.84
CA THR A 236 12.76 1.40 12.58
C THR A 236 12.07 1.98 13.81
N ALA A 237 11.00 2.72 13.59
CA ALA A 237 10.08 3.12 14.65
C ALA A 237 8.96 2.09 14.88
N THR A 238 8.58 1.38 13.83
CA THR A 238 7.41 0.49 13.78
C THR A 238 7.82 -0.86 13.20
N PRO A 239 8.33 -1.78 14.03
CA PRO A 239 8.59 -3.13 13.56
C PRO A 239 7.29 -3.76 13.04
N PRO A 240 7.34 -4.61 12.01
CA PRO A 240 6.17 -5.29 11.50
C PRO A 240 5.49 -6.11 12.59
N ASP A 241 4.18 -5.93 12.74
CA ASP A 241 3.38 -6.88 13.50
C ASP A 241 2.92 -8.02 12.59
N GLY A 242 2.91 -9.25 13.08
CA GLY A 242 2.55 -10.44 12.28
C GLY A 242 1.10 -10.46 11.78
N SER A 243 0.25 -9.48 12.16
CA SER A 243 -1.18 -9.45 11.82
C SER A 243 -1.47 -8.81 10.47
N SER A 244 -0.59 -7.96 9.97
CA SER A 244 -0.81 -7.13 8.76
C SER A 244 -0.11 -7.66 7.50
N PHE A 245 0.70 -8.72 7.61
CA PHE A 245 1.59 -9.18 6.54
C PHE A 245 1.38 -10.66 6.22
N ARG A 246 1.88 -11.08 5.05
CA ARG A 246 1.95 -12.50 4.72
C ARG A 246 3.00 -13.16 5.63
N GLU A 247 2.69 -14.33 6.14
CA GLU A 247 3.58 -15.12 7.00
C GLU A 247 5.02 -15.23 6.43
N SER A 248 5.13 -15.49 5.12
CA SER A 248 6.41 -15.57 4.41
C SER A 248 7.22 -14.27 4.35
N ASP A 249 6.57 -13.11 4.44
CA ASP A 249 7.26 -11.81 4.45
C ASP A 249 7.75 -11.48 5.87
N ALA A 250 6.97 -11.85 6.89
CA ALA A 250 7.38 -11.71 8.29
C ALA A 250 8.56 -12.64 8.64
N GLU A 251 8.49 -13.92 8.24
CA GLU A 251 9.58 -14.88 8.43
C GLU A 251 10.89 -14.38 7.79
N ARG A 252 10.82 -13.82 6.58
CA ARG A 252 11.99 -13.29 5.89
C ARG A 252 12.56 -12.04 6.56
N TYR A 253 11.71 -11.19 7.11
CA TYR A 253 12.15 -10.03 7.88
C TYR A 253 12.93 -10.49 9.12
N ASP A 254 12.39 -11.47 9.83
CA ASP A 254 13.03 -12.06 11.02
C ASP A 254 14.33 -12.80 10.67
N GLU A 255 14.38 -13.49 9.54
CA GLU A 255 15.62 -14.11 9.04
C GLU A 255 16.69 -13.07 8.71
N PHE A 256 16.29 -11.92 8.18
CA PHE A 256 17.22 -10.89 7.74
C PHE A 256 17.80 -10.08 8.92
N PHE A 257 16.93 -9.64 9.84
CA PHE A 257 17.32 -8.78 10.96
C PHE A 257 17.57 -9.55 12.26
N GLY A 258 16.95 -10.70 12.46
CA GLY A 258 16.86 -11.36 13.74
C GLY A 258 15.85 -10.70 14.69
N PRO A 259 15.82 -11.14 15.95
CA PRO A 259 14.99 -10.52 16.97
C PRO A 259 15.41 -9.07 17.23
N VAL A 260 14.49 -8.28 17.78
CA VAL A 260 14.80 -6.91 18.21
C VAL A 260 15.79 -6.94 19.36
N ASP A 261 17.00 -6.40 19.14
CA ASP A 261 18.04 -6.34 20.16
C ASP A 261 17.73 -5.28 21.22
N TYR A 262 17.22 -4.13 20.79
CA TYR A 262 16.86 -3.06 21.70
C TYR A 262 15.68 -2.23 21.19
N SER A 263 14.76 -1.92 22.08
CA SER A 263 13.64 -1.01 21.82
C SER A 263 13.70 0.19 22.75
N VAL A 264 13.75 1.38 22.16
CA VAL A 264 13.75 2.65 22.92
C VAL A 264 12.33 2.94 23.42
N PRO A 265 12.08 2.95 24.75
CA PRO A 265 10.75 3.23 25.27
C PRO A 265 10.38 4.71 25.08
N VAL A 266 9.19 5.00 24.51
CA VAL A 266 8.66 6.36 24.37
C VAL A 266 8.61 7.10 25.73
N PRO A 267 8.14 6.49 26.84
CA PRO A 267 8.14 7.17 28.15
C PRO A 267 9.53 7.62 28.60
N ALA A 268 10.58 6.89 28.26
CA ALA A 268 11.96 7.30 28.60
C ALA A 268 12.37 8.57 27.83
N LEU A 269 12.00 8.67 26.54
CA LEU A 269 12.28 9.86 25.73
C LEU A 269 11.52 11.09 26.23
N VAL A 270 10.28 10.92 26.67
CA VAL A 270 9.50 11.99 27.28
C VAL A 270 10.11 12.44 28.60
N ARG A 271 10.47 11.51 29.48
CA ARG A 271 11.16 11.80 30.75
C ARG A 271 12.46 12.56 30.54
N ASP A 272 13.24 12.16 29.53
CA ASP A 272 14.54 12.76 29.22
C ASP A 272 14.41 14.03 28.35
N SER A 273 13.19 14.56 28.19
CA SER A 273 12.85 15.77 27.40
C SER A 273 13.29 15.71 25.93
N ASN A 274 13.42 14.51 25.38
CA ASN A 274 13.74 14.26 23.97
C ASN A 274 12.48 14.16 23.09
N LEU A 275 11.32 13.90 23.71
CA LEU A 275 10.00 13.95 23.11
C LEU A 275 9.07 14.73 24.02
N ALA A 276 8.14 15.49 23.42
CA ALA A 276 7.04 16.08 24.16
C ALA A 276 6.08 15.00 24.66
N PRO A 277 5.44 15.19 25.81
CA PRO A 277 4.29 14.35 26.18
C PRO A 277 3.19 14.50 25.12
N TYR A 278 2.44 13.44 24.86
CA TYR A 278 1.37 13.46 23.87
C TYR A 278 0.10 12.82 24.43
N GLN A 279 -1.01 13.18 23.85
CA GLN A 279 -2.31 12.60 24.11
C GLN A 279 -3.05 12.41 22.79
N ASP A 280 -3.58 11.20 22.56
CA ASP A 280 -4.42 10.91 21.41
C ASP A 280 -5.87 11.23 21.73
N LEU A 281 -6.47 12.12 20.97
CA LEU A 281 -7.85 12.54 21.12
C LEU A 281 -8.61 12.26 19.81
N CYS A 282 -9.80 11.66 19.94
CA CYS A 282 -10.72 11.44 18.83
C CYS A 282 -11.86 12.45 18.89
N TYR A 283 -12.00 13.29 17.86
CA TYR A 283 -13.12 14.20 17.73
C TYR A 283 -14.09 13.68 16.66
N PHE A 284 -15.32 13.34 17.07
CA PHE A 284 -16.32 12.75 16.19
C PHE A 284 -17.29 13.80 15.68
N VAL A 285 -17.43 13.87 14.36
CA VAL A 285 -18.37 14.76 13.69
C VAL A 285 -19.42 13.98 12.91
N ARG A 286 -20.60 14.55 12.76
CA ARG A 286 -21.68 13.96 11.96
C ARG A 286 -21.77 14.72 10.64
N PRO A 287 -21.81 14.02 9.48
CA PRO A 287 -22.02 14.66 8.18
C PRO A 287 -23.30 15.52 8.17
N ALA A 288 -23.32 16.54 7.33
CA ALA A 288 -24.48 17.41 7.16
C ALA A 288 -25.70 16.63 6.65
N SER A 289 -26.91 17.19 6.87
CA SER A 289 -28.16 16.48 6.51
C SER A 289 -28.25 16.14 5.02
N HIS A 290 -27.80 17.02 4.12
CA HIS A 290 -27.79 16.77 2.68
C HIS A 290 -26.78 15.68 2.29
N GLU A 291 -25.62 15.61 2.95
CA GLU A 291 -24.61 14.56 2.78
C GLU A 291 -25.16 13.20 3.22
N LEU A 292 -25.85 13.15 4.36
CA LEU A 292 -26.54 11.94 4.85
C LEU A 292 -27.66 11.47 3.92
N GLN A 293 -28.45 12.40 3.38
CA GLN A 293 -29.50 12.09 2.40
C GLN A 293 -28.92 11.48 1.12
N TYR A 294 -27.81 12.01 0.64
CA TYR A 294 -27.11 11.43 -0.51
C TYR A 294 -26.65 10.00 -0.25
N ILE A 295 -26.03 9.75 0.90
CA ILE A 295 -25.57 8.41 1.30
C ILE A 295 -26.74 7.43 1.38
N ALA A 296 -27.85 7.84 2.01
CA ALA A 296 -29.05 7.02 2.10
C ALA A 296 -29.67 6.74 0.72
N GLY A 297 -29.70 7.73 -0.17
CA GLY A 297 -30.20 7.57 -1.54
C GLY A 297 -29.41 6.54 -2.35
N VAL A 298 -28.09 6.49 -2.19
CA VAL A 298 -27.25 5.47 -2.86
C VAL A 298 -27.58 4.06 -2.37
N ASP A 299 -27.86 3.88 -1.07
CA ASP A 299 -28.24 2.58 -0.53
C ASP A 299 -29.63 2.13 -1.03
N GLU A 300 -30.58 3.05 -1.06
CA GLU A 300 -31.94 2.79 -1.62
C GLU A 300 -31.87 2.43 -3.13
N GLU A 301 -31.09 3.15 -3.91
CA GLU A 301 -30.90 2.83 -5.35
C GLU A 301 -30.26 1.45 -5.55
N PHE A 302 -29.35 1.06 -4.66
CA PHE A 302 -28.74 -0.27 -4.72
C PHE A 302 -29.76 -1.37 -4.38
N ASP A 303 -30.59 -1.17 -3.37
CA ASP A 303 -31.65 -2.13 -3.03
C ASP A 303 -32.72 -2.24 -4.14
N GLN A 304 -33.05 -1.13 -4.80
CA GLN A 304 -33.91 -1.15 -5.98
C GLN A 304 -33.30 -1.97 -7.12
N LEU A 305 -32.01 -1.77 -7.40
CA LEU A 305 -31.29 -2.57 -8.39
C LEU A 305 -31.33 -4.06 -8.06
N LEU A 306 -31.06 -4.44 -6.80
CA LEU A 306 -31.14 -5.84 -6.40
C LEU A 306 -32.52 -6.43 -6.61
N THR A 307 -33.58 -5.66 -6.35
CA THR A 307 -34.96 -6.06 -6.60
C THR A 307 -35.21 -6.28 -8.10
N GLU A 308 -34.73 -5.38 -8.95
CA GLU A 308 -34.79 -5.49 -10.39
C GLU A 308 -34.08 -6.75 -10.90
N LEU A 309 -32.84 -7.00 -10.49
CA LEU A 309 -32.06 -8.16 -10.88
C LEU A 309 -32.67 -9.50 -10.47
N ARG A 310 -33.41 -9.53 -9.39
CA ARG A 310 -34.08 -10.72 -8.87
C ARG A 310 -35.45 -10.97 -9.43
N THR A 311 -36.07 -9.94 -10.01
CA THR A 311 -37.40 -10.07 -10.59
C THR A 311 -37.29 -10.83 -11.93
N PRO A 312 -38.07 -11.94 -12.12
CA PRO A 312 -38.09 -12.66 -13.38
C PRO A 312 -38.58 -11.77 -14.49
N THR A 313 -37.82 -11.61 -15.56
CA THR A 313 -38.27 -10.91 -16.75
C THR A 313 -39.21 -11.81 -17.55
N HIS A 314 -40.49 -11.48 -17.58
CA HIS A 314 -41.55 -12.29 -18.20
C HIS A 314 -41.57 -12.22 -19.73
N ASP A 315 -40.61 -11.62 -20.36
CA ASP A 315 -40.66 -11.37 -21.80
C ASP A 315 -40.26 -12.54 -22.67
N GLY A 316 -40.49 -13.75 -22.39
CA GLY A 316 -40.39 -14.89 -23.34
C GLY A 316 -39.36 -14.78 -24.49
N LYS A 317 -38.48 -13.77 -24.47
CA LYS A 317 -37.42 -13.53 -25.45
C LYS A 317 -36.27 -14.49 -25.18
N MET A 318 -36.05 -15.41 -26.05
CA MET A 318 -35.17 -16.56 -26.01
C MET A 318 -33.67 -16.26 -25.81
N ASN A 319 -33.25 -15.02 -25.55
CA ASN A 319 -31.86 -14.62 -25.52
C ASN A 319 -31.47 -13.73 -24.31
N ARG A 320 -32.28 -13.66 -23.26
CA ARG A 320 -31.94 -12.90 -22.04
C ARG A 320 -31.34 -13.78 -20.96
N THR A 321 -30.44 -13.20 -20.21
CA THR A 321 -29.88 -13.82 -19.00
C THR A 321 -31.01 -14.02 -17.97
N PRO A 322 -31.12 -15.18 -17.32
CA PRO A 322 -32.06 -15.38 -16.22
C PRO A 322 -31.91 -14.37 -15.11
N SER A 323 -32.96 -14.13 -14.30
CA SER A 323 -32.85 -13.32 -13.09
C SER A 323 -31.75 -13.83 -12.20
N LEU A 324 -31.16 -12.94 -11.37
CA LEU A 324 -30.03 -13.25 -10.51
C LEU A 324 -30.23 -14.53 -9.68
N ASP A 325 -31.41 -14.70 -9.08
CA ASP A 325 -31.74 -15.87 -8.26
C ASP A 325 -31.72 -17.18 -9.07
N LEU A 326 -32.27 -17.18 -10.26
CA LEU A 326 -32.29 -18.33 -11.16
C LEU A 326 -30.90 -18.61 -11.73
N TRP A 327 -30.20 -17.56 -12.15
CA TRP A 327 -28.86 -17.69 -12.71
C TRP A 327 -27.87 -18.29 -11.69
N VAL A 328 -27.89 -17.82 -10.43
CA VAL A 328 -27.04 -18.36 -9.36
C VAL A 328 -27.35 -19.85 -9.09
N ARG A 329 -28.62 -20.21 -9.09
CA ARG A 329 -29.03 -21.61 -8.92
C ARG A 329 -28.56 -22.49 -10.09
N ASP A 330 -28.71 -22.01 -11.32
CA ASP A 330 -28.28 -22.74 -12.52
C ASP A 330 -26.78 -22.90 -12.57
N GLU A 331 -26.02 -21.86 -12.21
CA GLU A 331 -24.56 -21.88 -12.13
C GLU A 331 -24.05 -22.94 -11.12
N LEU A 332 -24.66 -22.98 -9.92
CA LEU A 332 -24.35 -24.00 -8.93
C LEU A 332 -24.83 -25.40 -9.31
N ALA A 333 -25.91 -25.53 -10.10
CA ALA A 333 -26.41 -26.81 -10.56
C ALA A 333 -25.54 -27.39 -11.68
N GLN A 334 -25.16 -26.57 -12.65
CA GLN A 334 -24.41 -26.98 -13.83
C GLN A 334 -22.93 -27.22 -13.54
N ARG A 335 -22.32 -26.42 -12.68
CA ARG A 335 -20.90 -26.51 -12.27
C ARG A 335 -19.94 -26.70 -13.45
N LYS A 336 -20.09 -25.85 -14.46
CA LYS A 336 -19.28 -25.96 -15.68
C LYS A 336 -17.88 -25.42 -15.48
N SER A 337 -16.90 -26.10 -16.07
CA SER A 337 -15.56 -25.56 -16.29
C SER A 337 -15.57 -24.53 -17.42
N PRO A 338 -14.49 -23.73 -17.61
CA PRO A 338 -14.34 -22.86 -18.78
C PRO A 338 -14.42 -23.61 -20.12
N THR A 339 -14.00 -24.87 -20.12
CA THR A 339 -14.08 -25.78 -21.28
C THR A 339 -15.47 -26.39 -21.49
N GLY A 340 -16.45 -26.09 -20.62
CA GLY A 340 -17.82 -26.57 -20.71
C GLY A 340 -18.09 -27.92 -20.01
N ASP A 341 -17.08 -28.56 -19.42
CA ASP A 341 -17.21 -29.83 -18.72
C ASP A 341 -17.92 -29.65 -17.37
N SER A 342 -18.74 -30.61 -16.97
CA SER A 342 -19.36 -30.59 -15.65
C SER A 342 -18.36 -31.07 -14.59
N LEU A 343 -18.15 -30.26 -13.56
CA LEU A 343 -17.26 -30.56 -12.44
C LEU A 343 -18.01 -31.25 -11.29
N SER A 344 -17.28 -32.06 -10.52
CA SER A 344 -17.76 -32.48 -9.21
C SER A 344 -17.91 -31.25 -8.31
N TRP A 345 -18.72 -31.34 -7.22
CA TRP A 345 -18.82 -30.21 -6.28
C TRP A 345 -17.46 -29.86 -5.67
N VAL A 346 -16.68 -30.84 -5.29
CA VAL A 346 -15.36 -30.63 -4.67
C VAL A 346 -14.40 -29.89 -5.61
N ASP A 347 -14.38 -30.26 -6.89
CA ASP A 347 -13.52 -29.59 -7.88
C ASP A 347 -14.02 -28.20 -8.20
N TYR A 348 -15.34 -28.00 -8.26
CA TYR A 348 -15.93 -26.68 -8.48
C TYR A 348 -15.65 -25.74 -7.31
N GLU A 349 -15.87 -26.19 -6.06
CA GLU A 349 -15.60 -25.40 -4.86
C GLU A 349 -14.11 -25.08 -4.71
N ARG A 350 -13.22 -26.02 -5.01
CA ARG A 350 -11.77 -25.76 -5.01
C ARG A 350 -11.37 -24.72 -6.04
N LYS A 351 -11.95 -24.78 -7.24
CA LYS A 351 -11.63 -23.87 -8.35
C LYS A 351 -12.24 -22.47 -8.17
N PHE A 352 -13.48 -22.39 -7.70
CA PHE A 352 -14.27 -21.16 -7.55
C PHE A 352 -14.70 -20.90 -6.12
N SER A 353 -13.81 -21.11 -5.16
CA SER A 353 -14.08 -21.14 -3.72
C SER A 353 -14.90 -19.92 -3.22
N ALA A 354 -14.48 -18.71 -3.57
CA ALA A 354 -15.16 -17.49 -3.14
C ALA A 354 -16.60 -17.42 -3.69
N PHE A 355 -16.79 -17.71 -4.99
CA PHE A 355 -18.12 -17.69 -5.59
C PHE A 355 -18.98 -18.83 -5.07
N ALA A 356 -18.48 -20.05 -5.01
CA ALA A 356 -19.25 -21.22 -4.56
C ALA A 356 -19.76 -21.04 -3.12
N THR A 357 -18.93 -20.47 -2.25
CA THR A 357 -19.31 -20.17 -0.87
C THR A 357 -20.35 -19.06 -0.81
N ASP A 358 -20.11 -17.94 -1.48
CA ASP A 358 -20.99 -16.78 -1.39
C ASP A 358 -22.30 -16.97 -2.19
N ALA A 359 -22.30 -17.75 -3.26
CA ALA A 359 -23.53 -18.14 -3.96
C ALA A 359 -24.45 -18.99 -3.07
N ARG A 360 -23.91 -19.94 -2.29
CA ARG A 360 -24.71 -20.68 -1.28
C ARG A 360 -25.24 -19.75 -0.20
N ARG A 361 -24.38 -18.84 0.33
CA ARG A 361 -24.80 -17.83 1.31
C ARG A 361 -25.89 -16.92 0.76
N PHE A 362 -25.76 -16.45 -0.48
CA PHE A 362 -26.76 -15.62 -1.18
C PHE A 362 -28.12 -16.33 -1.24
N LEU A 363 -28.15 -17.59 -1.65
CA LEU A 363 -29.40 -18.36 -1.69
C LEU A 363 -30.04 -18.50 -0.30
N ARG A 364 -29.24 -18.81 0.74
CA ARG A 364 -29.73 -18.94 2.12
C ARG A 364 -30.22 -17.61 2.70
N MET A 365 -29.50 -16.51 2.49
CA MET A 365 -29.93 -15.16 2.88
C MET A 365 -31.28 -14.78 2.28
N ASN A 366 -31.56 -15.23 1.06
CA ASN A 366 -32.80 -14.97 0.35
C ASN A 366 -33.85 -16.09 0.50
N ARG A 367 -33.63 -17.05 1.41
CA ARG A 367 -34.53 -18.18 1.69
C ARG A 367 -34.82 -19.05 0.46
N LEU A 368 -33.85 -19.16 -0.45
CA LEU A 368 -33.95 -19.98 -1.66
C LEU A 368 -33.34 -21.36 -1.42
N PRO A 369 -33.89 -22.43 -2.02
CA PRO A 369 -33.34 -23.76 -1.89
C PRO A 369 -32.02 -23.90 -2.67
N LEU A 370 -31.08 -24.66 -2.12
CA LEU A 370 -29.89 -25.08 -2.84
C LEU A 370 -30.26 -26.09 -3.94
N PRO A 371 -29.60 -26.05 -5.11
CA PRO A 371 -29.84 -27.02 -6.16
C PRO A 371 -29.33 -28.42 -5.79
N SER A 372 -29.85 -29.44 -6.45
CA SER A 372 -29.44 -30.83 -6.24
C SER A 372 -27.94 -31.01 -6.51
N GLY A 373 -27.27 -31.77 -5.63
CA GLY A 373 -25.83 -32.03 -5.73
C GLY A 373 -24.93 -30.92 -5.18
N VAL A 374 -25.51 -29.87 -4.61
CA VAL A 374 -24.78 -28.84 -3.84
C VAL A 374 -24.92 -29.20 -2.34
N PRO A 375 -23.80 -29.41 -1.62
CA PRO A 375 -23.86 -29.75 -0.21
C PRO A 375 -24.52 -28.65 0.62
N ASP A 376 -25.33 -29.03 1.58
CA ASP A 376 -25.89 -28.11 2.58
C ASP A 376 -24.79 -27.68 3.56
N PHE A 377 -24.98 -26.54 4.19
CA PHE A 377 -24.10 -26.01 5.20
C PHE A 377 -24.87 -25.25 6.28
N HIS A 378 -24.30 -25.17 7.45
CA HIS A 378 -24.86 -24.36 8.51
C HIS A 378 -24.73 -22.87 8.16
N PHE A 379 -25.85 -22.18 8.00
CA PHE A 379 -25.89 -20.74 7.75
C PHE A 379 -26.30 -20.00 9.01
N ASP A 380 -25.39 -19.24 9.60
CA ASP A 380 -25.66 -18.32 10.69
C ASP A 380 -25.74 -16.88 10.14
N PRO A 381 -26.92 -16.23 10.21
CA PRO A 381 -27.07 -14.84 9.77
C PRO A 381 -26.23 -13.83 10.58
N ASN A 382 -25.78 -14.21 11.79
CA ASN A 382 -24.98 -13.35 12.67
C ASN A 382 -23.48 -13.63 12.59
N ASP A 383 -23.05 -14.52 11.67
CA ASP A 383 -21.64 -14.80 11.45
C ASP A 383 -20.91 -13.54 10.95
N GLN A 384 -19.97 -13.06 11.74
CA GLN A 384 -19.17 -11.86 11.45
C GLN A 384 -18.06 -12.10 10.41
N SER A 385 -17.84 -13.34 9.97
CA SER A 385 -16.83 -13.68 8.95
C SER A 385 -17.17 -13.15 7.55
N PHE A 386 -18.41 -12.72 7.32
CA PHE A 386 -18.86 -12.11 6.07
C PHE A 386 -19.89 -11.01 6.30
N THR A 387 -20.02 -10.12 5.30
CA THR A 387 -21.06 -9.09 5.26
C THR A 387 -21.98 -9.33 4.07
N ARG A 388 -23.23 -8.79 4.12
CA ARG A 388 -24.13 -8.80 2.97
C ARG A 388 -23.43 -8.30 1.70
N MET A 389 -22.68 -7.20 1.83
CA MET A 389 -21.96 -6.59 0.71
C MET A 389 -20.83 -7.48 0.17
N SER A 390 -20.09 -8.19 1.03
CA SER A 390 -19.03 -9.11 0.57
C SER A 390 -19.60 -10.27 -0.26
N VAL A 391 -20.73 -10.84 0.17
CA VAL A 391 -21.46 -11.89 -0.57
C VAL A 391 -21.95 -11.36 -1.92
N LEU A 392 -22.64 -10.21 -1.91
CA LEU A 392 -23.16 -9.60 -3.13
C LEU A 392 -22.08 -9.22 -4.13
N ARG A 393 -20.93 -8.73 -3.66
CA ARG A 393 -19.79 -8.39 -4.51
C ARG A 393 -19.34 -9.58 -5.37
N ASN A 394 -19.15 -10.74 -4.77
CA ASN A 394 -18.70 -11.93 -5.50
C ASN A 394 -19.76 -12.48 -6.43
N VAL A 395 -21.01 -12.52 -5.97
CA VAL A 395 -22.15 -12.99 -6.78
C VAL A 395 -22.41 -12.07 -7.97
N LEU A 396 -22.52 -10.75 -7.75
CA LEU A 396 -22.77 -9.78 -8.80
C LEU A 396 -21.61 -9.64 -9.78
N SER A 397 -20.36 -9.73 -9.29
CA SER A 397 -19.19 -9.71 -10.16
C SER A 397 -19.24 -10.86 -11.19
N ARG A 398 -19.56 -12.07 -10.74
CA ARG A 398 -19.67 -13.22 -11.63
C ARG A 398 -20.90 -13.12 -12.53
N TYR A 399 -22.05 -12.70 -12.00
CA TYR A 399 -23.28 -12.51 -12.79
C TYR A 399 -23.10 -11.50 -13.92
N VAL A 400 -22.44 -10.37 -13.66
CA VAL A 400 -22.14 -9.37 -14.69
C VAL A 400 -21.21 -9.93 -15.75
N ARG A 401 -20.11 -10.57 -15.36
CA ARG A 401 -19.08 -11.04 -16.30
C ARG A 401 -19.50 -12.24 -17.13
N HIS A 402 -20.14 -13.22 -16.50
CA HIS A 402 -20.46 -14.51 -17.13
C HIS A 402 -21.94 -14.65 -17.53
N GLY A 403 -22.81 -13.85 -16.98
CA GLY A 403 -24.21 -13.77 -17.36
C GLY A 403 -24.48 -12.60 -18.32
N LEU A 404 -24.60 -11.38 -17.77
CA LEU A 404 -25.08 -10.22 -18.52
C LEU A 404 -24.18 -9.82 -19.71
N ARG A 405 -22.85 -9.79 -19.53
CA ARG A 405 -21.91 -9.39 -20.60
C ARG A 405 -21.75 -10.43 -21.71
N ARG A 406 -22.02 -11.70 -21.42
CA ARG A 406 -21.99 -12.78 -22.42
C ARG A 406 -23.32 -12.95 -23.16
N SER A 407 -24.35 -12.28 -22.72
CA SER A 407 -25.65 -12.28 -23.39
C SER A 407 -25.58 -11.58 -24.75
N LYS A 408 -26.43 -12.00 -25.68
CA LYS A 408 -26.64 -11.34 -26.98
C LYS A 408 -27.69 -10.23 -26.90
N SER A 409 -28.29 -9.99 -25.72
CA SER A 409 -29.34 -9.01 -25.50
C SER A 409 -28.75 -7.64 -25.21
N SER A 410 -29.17 -6.62 -25.94
CA SER A 410 -28.84 -5.21 -25.67
C SER A 410 -29.31 -4.76 -24.28
N ASP A 411 -30.45 -5.30 -23.83
CA ASP A 411 -31.02 -4.97 -22.51
C ASP A 411 -30.14 -5.52 -21.38
N ASP A 412 -29.55 -6.72 -21.56
CA ASP A 412 -28.63 -7.30 -20.58
C ASP A 412 -27.31 -6.51 -20.52
N HIS A 413 -26.83 -6.01 -21.67
CA HIS A 413 -25.67 -5.12 -21.70
C HIS A 413 -25.96 -3.81 -20.96
N ALA A 414 -27.12 -3.17 -21.20
CA ALA A 414 -27.52 -1.96 -20.48
C ALA A 414 -27.68 -2.21 -18.98
N LEU A 415 -28.24 -3.35 -18.59
CA LEU A 415 -28.34 -3.77 -17.19
C LEU A 415 -26.96 -3.99 -16.57
N SER A 416 -26.03 -4.60 -17.31
CA SER A 416 -24.63 -4.76 -16.88
C SER A 416 -23.98 -3.41 -16.54
N GLU A 417 -24.13 -2.41 -17.41
CA GLU A 417 -23.59 -1.06 -17.16
C GLU A 417 -24.24 -0.40 -15.94
N SER A 418 -25.55 -0.58 -15.75
CA SER A 418 -26.27 -0.09 -14.57
C SER A 418 -25.74 -0.72 -13.27
N VAL A 419 -25.55 -2.05 -13.26
CA VAL A 419 -24.97 -2.76 -12.11
C VAL A 419 -23.57 -2.26 -11.80
N VAL A 420 -22.71 -2.13 -12.82
CA VAL A 420 -21.33 -1.64 -12.67
C VAL A 420 -21.31 -0.22 -12.11
N ALA A 421 -22.17 0.67 -12.62
CA ALA A 421 -22.24 2.04 -12.14
C ALA A 421 -22.65 2.11 -10.66
N ARG A 422 -23.70 1.38 -10.24
CA ARG A 422 -24.16 1.39 -8.85
C ARG A 422 -23.19 0.72 -7.89
N LEU A 423 -22.53 -0.38 -8.29
CA LEU A 423 -21.46 -0.97 -7.48
C LEU A 423 -20.28 -0.02 -7.29
N ARG A 424 -19.97 0.79 -8.31
CA ARG A 424 -18.92 1.81 -8.21
C ARG A 424 -19.26 2.91 -7.21
N MET A 425 -20.55 3.28 -7.09
CA MET A 425 -21.01 4.22 -6.07
C MET A 425 -20.68 3.72 -4.64
N LEU A 426 -20.71 2.41 -4.45
CA LEU A 426 -20.40 1.72 -3.19
C LEU A 426 -18.91 1.31 -3.04
N GLY A 427 -18.04 1.75 -3.94
CA GLY A 427 -16.61 1.47 -3.87
C GLY A 427 -16.19 0.12 -4.44
N ILE A 428 -17.01 -0.50 -5.29
CA ILE A 428 -16.70 -1.76 -5.96
C ILE A 428 -16.59 -1.55 -7.45
N GLN A 429 -15.41 -1.78 -8.01
CA GLN A 429 -15.19 -1.78 -9.45
C GLN A 429 -15.16 -3.21 -9.98
N ILE A 430 -16.06 -3.54 -10.91
CA ILE A 430 -15.97 -4.79 -11.69
C ILE A 430 -14.96 -4.58 -12.81
N THR A 431 -14.01 -5.50 -12.88
CA THR A 431 -12.95 -5.54 -13.89
C THR A 431 -13.21 -6.67 -14.89
N GLU A 432 -12.37 -6.82 -15.88
CA GLU A 432 -12.44 -7.93 -16.84
C GLU A 432 -12.28 -9.32 -16.15
N THR A 433 -11.52 -9.39 -15.06
CA THR A 433 -11.16 -10.65 -14.39
C THR A 433 -11.71 -10.79 -12.96
N GLY A 434 -12.54 -9.87 -12.49
CA GLY A 434 -13.08 -9.94 -11.12
C GLY A 434 -13.60 -8.62 -10.61
N SER A 435 -13.53 -8.41 -9.31
CA SER A 435 -13.87 -7.14 -8.66
C SER A 435 -12.74 -6.66 -7.78
N ARG A 436 -12.63 -5.34 -7.62
CA ARG A 436 -11.65 -4.72 -6.71
C ARG A 436 -12.26 -3.52 -6.00
N PRO A 437 -11.75 -3.14 -4.82
CA PRO A 437 -12.10 -1.87 -4.21
C PRO A 437 -11.72 -0.68 -5.10
N CYS A 438 -12.52 0.36 -5.07
CA CYS A 438 -12.23 1.65 -5.71
C CYS A 438 -12.73 2.79 -4.82
N ALA A 439 -12.23 4.01 -5.07
CA ALA A 439 -12.77 5.18 -4.42
C ALA A 439 -14.26 5.35 -4.80
N SER A 440 -15.12 5.44 -3.79
CA SER A 440 -16.57 5.59 -3.98
C SER A 440 -17.01 7.04 -3.78
N PRO A 441 -18.05 7.51 -4.46
CA PRO A 441 -18.70 8.77 -4.14
C PRO A 441 -19.13 8.87 -2.67
N VAL A 442 -19.76 7.83 -2.12
CA VAL A 442 -20.12 7.76 -0.70
C VAL A 442 -18.89 7.91 0.21
N GLY A 443 -17.81 7.16 -0.07
CA GLY A 443 -16.56 7.29 0.69
C GLY A 443 -15.96 8.70 0.60
N ARG A 444 -16.14 9.38 -0.53
CA ARG A 444 -15.71 10.77 -0.71
C ARG A 444 -16.55 11.74 0.11
N VAL A 445 -17.88 11.62 0.07
CA VAL A 445 -18.75 12.44 0.93
C VAL A 445 -18.34 12.29 2.40
N MET A 446 -18.07 11.08 2.85
CA MET A 446 -17.58 10.83 4.22
C MET A 446 -16.19 11.42 4.48
N ALA A 447 -15.29 11.36 3.50
CA ALA A 447 -13.94 11.90 3.64
C ALA A 447 -13.93 13.43 3.66
N TYR A 448 -14.77 14.07 2.85
CA TYR A 448 -14.84 15.52 2.64
C TYR A 448 -16.00 16.21 3.38
N ALA A 449 -16.66 15.54 4.31
CA ALA A 449 -17.80 16.10 5.05
C ALA A 449 -17.46 17.49 5.63
N SER A 450 -18.33 18.47 5.36
CA SER A 450 -18.17 19.87 5.79
C SER A 450 -17.96 20.02 7.29
N ALA A 451 -18.62 19.18 8.08
CA ALA A 451 -18.47 19.14 9.53
C ALA A 451 -17.02 18.86 10.01
N LYS A 452 -16.16 18.22 9.21
CA LYS A 452 -14.75 18.02 9.55
C LYS A 452 -13.95 19.32 9.53
N ILE A 453 -14.29 20.22 8.61
CA ILE A 453 -13.65 21.53 8.49
C ILE A 453 -14.10 22.45 9.64
N GLU A 454 -15.40 22.43 9.96
CA GLU A 454 -15.94 23.15 11.11
C GLU A 454 -15.28 22.69 12.42
N ALA A 455 -15.06 21.37 12.55
CA ALA A 455 -14.37 20.79 13.71
C ALA A 455 -12.93 21.29 13.87
N VAL A 456 -12.23 21.61 12.78
CA VAL A 456 -10.88 22.22 12.88
C VAL A 456 -10.94 23.54 13.63
N ASN A 457 -11.91 24.41 13.31
CA ASN A 457 -12.10 25.69 14.02
C ASN A 457 -12.42 25.47 15.50
N GLU A 458 -13.28 24.51 15.81
CA GLU A 458 -13.63 24.22 17.20
C GLU A 458 -12.42 23.72 17.99
N ILE A 459 -11.61 22.83 17.40
CA ILE A 459 -10.39 22.31 18.02
C ILE A 459 -9.38 23.46 18.22
N ILE A 460 -9.13 24.27 17.20
CA ILE A 460 -8.22 25.41 17.30
C ILE A 460 -8.68 26.41 18.38
N ASN A 461 -9.98 26.69 18.47
CA ASN A 461 -10.51 27.58 19.52
C ASN A 461 -10.24 27.02 20.92
N VAL A 462 -10.44 25.73 21.15
CA VAL A 462 -10.19 25.10 22.44
C VAL A 462 -8.70 25.12 22.79
N GLU A 463 -7.86 24.79 21.84
CA GLU A 463 -6.39 24.79 22.04
C GLU A 463 -5.85 26.21 22.26
N MET A 464 -6.35 27.21 21.55
CA MET A 464 -5.97 28.61 21.76
C MET A 464 -6.38 29.13 23.13
N GLN A 465 -7.52 28.71 23.69
CA GLN A 465 -7.90 29.06 25.06
C GLN A 465 -6.93 28.52 26.11
N THR A 466 -6.28 27.38 25.80
CA THR A 466 -5.36 26.70 26.72
C THR A 466 -3.91 27.14 26.53
N LEU A 467 -3.44 27.18 25.27
CA LEU A 467 -2.04 27.43 24.90
C LEU A 467 -1.78 28.89 24.52
N GLY A 468 -2.82 29.66 24.15
CA GLY A 468 -2.69 31.04 23.71
C GLY A 468 -1.72 31.17 22.52
N PRO A 469 -0.80 32.16 22.58
CA PRO A 469 0.15 32.40 21.49
C PRO A 469 1.21 31.33 21.26
N ASP A 470 1.31 30.41 22.17
CA ASP A 470 2.32 29.33 22.08
C ASP A 470 1.82 28.13 21.26
N ILE A 471 0.61 28.19 20.71
CA ILE A 471 0.06 27.15 19.86
C ILE A 471 1.00 26.86 18.66
N ARG A 472 1.23 25.59 18.42
CA ARG A 472 1.93 25.07 17.22
C ARG A 472 1.12 23.90 16.70
N ALA A 473 0.44 24.11 15.59
CA ALA A 473 -0.47 23.11 15.02
C ALA A 473 0.05 22.62 13.65
N VAL A 474 -0.12 21.34 13.38
CA VAL A 474 0.04 20.74 12.04
C VAL A 474 -1.25 20.02 11.72
N ILE A 475 -1.90 20.43 10.64
CA ILE A 475 -3.13 19.82 10.15
C ILE A 475 -2.79 19.01 8.90
N VAL A 476 -3.07 17.72 8.95
CA VAL A 476 -2.81 16.79 7.84
C VAL A 476 -4.12 16.42 7.19
N THR A 477 -4.19 16.56 5.87
CA THR A 477 -5.35 16.16 5.06
C THR A 477 -4.92 15.20 3.97
N ASP A 478 -5.84 14.32 3.54
CA ASP A 478 -5.54 13.31 2.51
C ASP A 478 -5.35 13.93 1.11
N PHE A 479 -5.87 15.16 0.87
CA PHE A 479 -5.94 15.77 -0.46
C PHE A 479 -5.72 17.27 -0.39
N GLU A 480 -5.13 17.85 -1.45
CA GLU A 480 -5.00 19.29 -1.62
C GLU A 480 -6.37 19.94 -1.89
N LYS A 481 -7.08 19.41 -2.88
CA LYS A 481 -8.45 19.78 -3.25
C LYS A 481 -9.21 18.57 -3.78
N THR A 482 -10.54 18.59 -3.74
CA THR A 482 -11.31 17.50 -4.32
C THR A 482 -11.19 17.51 -5.85
N SER A 483 -10.69 16.43 -6.42
CA SER A 483 -10.61 16.22 -7.86
C SER A 483 -11.85 15.50 -8.45
N ALA A 484 -12.92 15.35 -7.66
CA ALA A 484 -13.96 14.37 -7.92
C ALA A 484 -15.39 14.92 -7.86
N THR A 485 -15.53 16.21 -8.05
CA THR A 485 -16.82 16.93 -8.06
C THR A 485 -17.84 16.33 -9.01
N THR A 486 -17.42 15.88 -10.20
CA THR A 486 -18.33 15.30 -11.20
C THR A 486 -19.09 14.04 -10.74
N LEU A 487 -18.65 13.35 -9.69
CA LEU A 487 -19.33 12.16 -9.16
C LEU A 487 -20.26 12.45 -7.99
N VAL A 488 -20.15 13.64 -7.38
CA VAL A 488 -20.93 14.08 -6.21
C VAL A 488 -21.41 15.52 -6.40
N GLU A 489 -21.70 15.88 -7.65
CA GLU A 489 -22.18 17.22 -8.05
C GLU A 489 -23.42 17.60 -7.24
N GLY A 490 -23.41 18.81 -6.67
CA GLY A 490 -24.49 19.32 -5.83
C GLY A 490 -24.51 18.81 -4.39
N VAL A 491 -23.56 17.94 -3.99
CA VAL A 491 -23.42 17.45 -2.60
C VAL A 491 -22.16 17.98 -1.93
N LEU A 492 -21.07 18.02 -2.69
CA LEU A 492 -19.79 18.57 -2.23
C LEU A 492 -19.40 19.75 -3.11
N ASP A 493 -18.88 20.80 -2.50
CA ASP A 493 -18.26 21.91 -3.20
C ASP A 493 -16.95 21.49 -3.86
N ASP A 494 -16.49 22.24 -4.86
CA ASP A 494 -15.24 21.98 -5.59
C ASP A 494 -14.00 21.98 -4.68
N GLU A 495 -14.10 22.58 -3.52
CA GLU A 495 -13.02 22.70 -2.53
C GLU A 495 -13.33 21.96 -1.22
N ALA A 496 -14.46 21.23 -1.13
CA ALA A 496 -14.85 20.54 0.08
C ALA A 496 -13.74 19.62 0.61
N GLY A 497 -13.44 19.72 1.89
CA GLY A 497 -12.64 18.76 2.64
C GLY A 497 -11.15 18.69 2.32
N GLY A 498 -10.63 19.50 1.41
CA GLY A 498 -9.21 19.53 1.07
C GLY A 498 -8.38 20.48 1.93
N ALA A 499 -7.06 20.43 1.76
CA ALA A 499 -6.13 21.31 2.48
C ALA A 499 -6.37 22.81 2.19
N ILE A 500 -6.78 23.14 0.96
CA ILE A 500 -7.14 24.51 0.58
C ILE A 500 -8.37 25.00 1.37
N SER A 501 -9.39 24.17 1.53
CA SER A 501 -10.57 24.52 2.31
C SER A 501 -10.24 24.74 3.80
N VAL A 502 -9.37 23.90 4.36
CA VAL A 502 -8.87 24.08 5.72
C VAL A 502 -8.10 25.38 5.86
N LEU A 503 -7.19 25.70 4.93
CA LEU A 503 -6.44 26.96 4.93
C LEU A 503 -7.40 28.17 4.93
N ARG A 504 -8.35 28.22 3.99
CA ARG A 504 -9.35 29.30 3.93
C ARG A 504 -10.13 29.45 5.22
N THR A 505 -10.52 28.33 5.81
CA THR A 505 -11.26 28.34 7.08
C THR A 505 -10.43 28.94 8.21
N LEU A 506 -9.13 28.67 8.25
CA LEU A 506 -8.21 29.20 9.25
C LEU A 506 -7.91 30.68 9.00
N VAL A 507 -7.73 31.10 7.76
CA VAL A 507 -7.55 32.53 7.39
C VAL A 507 -8.77 33.37 7.79
N HIS A 508 -9.98 32.86 7.57
CA HIS A 508 -11.22 33.54 7.96
C HIS A 508 -11.59 33.34 9.44
N HIS A 509 -10.81 32.60 10.20
CA HIS A 509 -11.00 32.42 11.63
C HIS A 509 -10.77 33.78 12.36
N PRO A 510 -11.51 34.09 13.46
CA PRO A 510 -11.31 35.34 14.22
C PRO A 510 -9.87 35.56 14.71
N ALA A 511 -9.08 34.54 14.79
CA ALA A 511 -7.66 34.57 15.13
C ALA A 511 -6.75 34.29 13.92
N GLY A 512 -7.25 34.47 12.68
CA GLY A 512 -6.51 34.18 11.44
C GLY A 512 -5.17 34.88 11.39
N ASP A 513 -5.14 36.19 11.56
CA ASP A 513 -3.92 37.02 11.60
C ASP A 513 -2.91 36.60 12.68
N TYR A 514 -3.37 35.84 13.66
CA TYR A 514 -2.55 35.36 14.76
C TYR A 514 -2.00 33.95 14.54
N LEU A 515 -2.76 33.16 13.80
CA LEU A 515 -2.39 31.78 13.49
C LEU A 515 -1.36 31.69 12.38
N ASP A 516 -1.34 32.68 11.48
CA ASP A 516 -0.44 32.74 10.31
C ASP A 516 -0.34 31.38 9.57
N PRO A 517 -1.46 30.87 9.04
CA PRO A 517 -1.50 29.50 8.52
C PRO A 517 -0.76 29.39 7.18
N ILE A 518 0.00 28.32 7.01
CA ILE A 518 0.74 28.00 5.78
C ILE A 518 0.29 26.63 5.27
N LEU A 519 -0.10 26.57 4.00
CA LEU A 519 -0.37 25.32 3.30
C LEU A 519 0.86 24.87 2.53
N MET A 520 1.22 23.61 2.70
CA MET A 520 2.26 22.93 1.89
C MET A 520 1.71 21.62 1.31
N THR A 521 1.80 21.48 0.00
CA THR A 521 1.49 20.23 -0.71
C THR A 521 2.66 19.80 -1.59
N GLY A 522 2.52 18.73 -2.34
CA GLY A 522 3.55 18.29 -3.30
C GLY A 522 3.77 19.27 -4.46
N SER A 523 2.83 20.18 -4.73
CA SER A 523 2.84 21.10 -5.88
C SER A 523 2.60 22.56 -5.51
N THR A 524 2.11 22.84 -4.32
CA THR A 524 1.59 24.17 -3.94
C THR A 524 2.08 24.56 -2.55
N VAL A 525 2.47 25.83 -2.42
CA VAL A 525 2.68 26.51 -1.14
C VAL A 525 1.83 27.77 -1.18
N LEU A 526 0.92 27.92 -0.22
CA LEU A 526 0.09 29.12 -0.05
C LEU A 526 0.28 29.66 1.36
N VAL A 527 0.25 30.99 1.46
CA VAL A 527 0.26 31.74 2.72
C VAL A 527 -0.99 32.61 2.79
N ASP A 528 -1.26 33.18 3.94
CA ASP A 528 -2.45 33.99 4.17
C ASP A 528 -2.64 35.12 3.13
N ASP A 529 -1.57 35.81 2.78
CA ASP A 529 -1.58 36.89 1.79
C ASP A 529 -1.97 36.47 0.35
N ASP A 530 -2.03 35.18 0.06
CA ASP A 530 -2.38 34.59 -1.26
C ASP A 530 -3.89 34.33 -1.41
N LEU A 531 -4.69 34.52 -0.36
CA LEU A 531 -6.13 34.28 -0.27
C LEU A 531 -6.91 35.55 -0.08
#